data_1cc8f7b8f3a965d709afb22887a3712a
#
_entry.id   1cc8f7b8f3a965d709afb22887a3712a
#
_cell.length_a   1.000
_cell.length_b   1.000
_cell.length_c   1.000
_cell.angle_alpha   90.00
_cell.angle_beta   90.00
_cell.angle_gamma   90.00
#
_symmetry.space_group_name_H-M   'P 1'
#
loop_
_entity.id
_entity.type
_entity.pdbx_description
1 polymer ?
#
loop_
_entity_poly.entity_id
_entity_poly.type
_entity_poly.pdbx_seq_one_letter_code
_entity_poly.pdbx_strand_id
1 'polypeptide(L)'
;VPRKDLAKVGRVLASLVLASLVSGAADKPAPLDVAHWRTVFARPDHTPTPAGNPATPEKVALGALLFEETRLSGSRDVACSSCHQADLSFTDGVDRHVGYDGQPLDRRTPPLWNLAWGLSFFWDGRASSLEAQAMVPIENEREMAGNLQTALRELGADPQMRKAFAIAFPDDPGVTQANLAKALAAFQRTLVSPETRFDRWVKGDDGALEPDELAGFALFVGKAGCAACHQGWRFTDEAFHDIGLPGEDKSRGPILGLQAADHAFKTPSLRERVWSAPYMHDGSLATFDDVVDHYARRVVKRPTLSADLPQRIDLSATERAQLVAFLNTLSSDDPPRPASLPVKTMAWGANAEAVPTSSVSQKDRRFTPGAIILKVGEALRILNDDTRVHNVRLDGPGKSFNSDAQNPGDTVTIGFDQPGHYDIICGIHPEMRLSVEIAQAR
;
A
#
# COMPACT_ATOMS: atom_id res chain seq x y z
N VAL A 1 -18.07 31.24 -90.03
CA VAL A 1 -17.05 31.37 -91.10
C VAL A 1 -16.07 32.46 -90.66
N PRO A 2 -14.77 32.43 -90.88
CA PRO A 2 -13.83 31.33 -90.96
C PRO A 2 -12.61 31.43 -90.03
N ARG A 3 -11.89 30.31 -89.95
CA ARG A 3 -10.47 30.03 -89.74
C ARG A 3 -9.47 31.20 -89.76
N LYS A 4 -8.45 31.08 -88.89
CA LYS A 4 -7.01 30.98 -89.33
C LYS A 4 -6.09 30.50 -88.24
N ASP A 5 -5.27 29.56 -88.64
CA ASP A 5 -4.10 28.92 -87.97
C ASP A 5 -3.02 29.95 -87.62
N LEU A 6 -2.14 29.62 -86.73
CA LEU A 6 -0.66 29.64 -86.80
C LEU A 6 -0.05 29.39 -85.44
N ALA A 7 0.53 28.21 -85.27
CA ALA A 7 1.94 27.86 -85.32
C ALA A 7 2.75 28.13 -84.08
N LYS A 8 3.13 26.99 -83.44
CA LYS A 8 4.40 26.61 -82.83
C LYS A 8 5.37 27.71 -82.35
N VAL A 9 5.65 27.72 -81.07
CA VAL A 9 7.04 27.80 -80.60
C VAL A 9 7.12 26.99 -79.25
N GLY A 10 7.87 25.88 -79.25
CA GLY A 10 8.16 25.12 -78.02
C GLY A 10 9.16 25.85 -77.12
N ARG A 11 8.87 25.84 -75.84
CA ARG A 11 9.86 26.11 -74.84
C ARG A 11 9.80 24.98 -73.85
N VAL A 12 10.85 24.16 -73.87
CA VAL A 12 11.19 23.15 -72.85
C VAL A 12 11.59 23.91 -71.60
N LEU A 13 10.74 23.92 -70.59
CA LEU A 13 11.08 24.29 -69.20
C LEU A 13 11.46 23.03 -68.46
N ALA A 14 12.74 22.83 -68.27
CA ALA A 14 13.28 21.82 -67.38
C ALA A 14 12.94 22.23 -65.93
N SER A 15 11.94 21.59 -65.33
CA SER A 15 11.62 21.74 -63.93
C SER A 15 12.68 20.97 -63.09
N LEU A 16 13.63 21.69 -62.52
CA LEU A 16 14.49 21.22 -61.44
C LEU A 16 13.59 20.99 -60.20
N VAL A 17 13.26 19.74 -59.92
CA VAL A 17 12.71 19.31 -58.64
C VAL A 17 13.86 19.35 -57.64
N LEU A 18 13.92 20.44 -56.86
CA LEU A 18 14.76 20.50 -55.65
C LEU A 18 14.08 19.58 -54.62
N ALA A 19 14.58 18.36 -54.47
CA ALA A 19 14.26 17.50 -53.35
C ALA A 19 14.85 18.12 -52.09
N SER A 20 14.04 18.90 -51.36
CA SER A 20 14.36 19.32 -50.02
C SER A 20 14.42 18.09 -49.13
N LEU A 21 15.62 17.61 -48.85
CA LEU A 21 15.87 16.69 -47.73
C LEU A 21 15.49 17.47 -46.45
N VAL A 22 14.26 17.31 -46.01
CA VAL A 22 13.87 17.64 -44.64
C VAL A 22 14.58 16.61 -43.78
N SER A 23 15.77 16.95 -43.37
CA SER A 23 16.45 16.30 -42.27
C SER A 23 15.56 16.47 -41.04
N GLY A 24 14.78 15.45 -40.72
CA GLY A 24 14.03 15.38 -39.47
C GLY A 24 15.06 15.27 -38.33
N ALA A 25 15.53 16.43 -37.87
CA ALA A 25 16.14 16.51 -36.55
C ALA A 25 15.01 16.09 -35.59
N ALA A 26 15.14 14.89 -35.03
CA ALA A 26 14.32 14.51 -33.91
C ALA A 26 14.50 15.61 -32.84
N ASP A 27 13.44 16.37 -32.58
CA ASP A 27 13.46 17.37 -31.51
C ASP A 27 14.00 16.68 -30.24
N LYS A 28 15.15 17.14 -29.77
CA LYS A 28 15.63 16.72 -28.46
C LYS A 28 14.55 17.10 -27.46
N PRO A 29 14.12 16.15 -26.63
CA PRO A 29 13.14 16.47 -25.59
C PRO A 29 13.63 17.69 -24.80
N ALA A 30 12.72 18.61 -24.50
CA ALA A 30 13.03 19.77 -23.69
C ALA A 30 13.68 19.30 -22.37
N PRO A 31 14.70 20.00 -21.86
CA PRO A 31 15.33 19.63 -20.62
C PRO A 31 14.27 19.61 -19.49
N LEU A 32 14.40 18.64 -18.60
CA LEU A 32 13.51 18.49 -17.44
C LEU A 32 13.56 19.76 -16.57
N ASP A 33 12.43 20.41 -16.35
CA ASP A 33 12.33 21.53 -15.39
C ASP A 33 12.32 20.97 -13.96
N VAL A 34 13.52 20.71 -13.45
CA VAL A 34 13.74 20.13 -12.13
C VAL A 34 13.12 20.96 -11.02
N ALA A 35 13.21 22.30 -11.09
CA ALA A 35 12.68 23.17 -10.04
C ALA A 35 11.15 23.11 -9.96
N HIS A 36 10.48 23.11 -11.11
CA HIS A 36 9.05 22.91 -11.20
C HIS A 36 8.62 21.58 -10.58
N TRP A 37 9.24 20.49 -11.01
CA TRP A 37 8.83 19.15 -10.55
C TRP A 37 9.12 18.90 -9.08
N ARG A 38 10.20 19.43 -8.53
CA ARG A 38 10.46 19.41 -7.09
C ARG A 38 9.35 20.10 -6.30
N THR A 39 8.81 21.20 -6.83
CA THR A 39 7.67 21.88 -6.21
C THR A 39 6.39 21.05 -6.29
N VAL A 40 6.09 20.46 -7.45
CA VAL A 40 4.88 19.63 -7.67
C VAL A 40 4.84 18.40 -6.78
N PHE A 41 6.00 17.74 -6.60
CA PHE A 41 6.09 16.49 -5.85
C PHE A 41 6.55 16.66 -4.39
N ALA A 42 6.67 17.91 -3.90
CA ALA A 42 7.04 18.18 -2.51
C ALA A 42 6.01 17.63 -1.51
N ARG A 43 6.49 16.88 -0.53
CA ARG A 43 5.63 16.36 0.55
C ARG A 43 5.18 17.48 1.48
N PRO A 44 3.95 17.45 1.99
CA PRO A 44 3.50 18.39 3.02
C PRO A 44 4.18 18.08 4.36
N ASP A 45 4.41 19.10 5.17
CA ASP A 45 5.05 18.99 6.48
C ASP A 45 4.13 18.37 7.54
N HIS A 46 2.81 18.38 7.32
CA HIS A 46 1.83 17.99 8.34
C HIS A 46 0.79 17.02 7.77
N THR A 47 0.44 16.02 8.58
CA THR A 47 -0.69 15.13 8.30
C THR A 47 -2.01 15.83 8.63
N PRO A 48 -2.96 15.93 7.69
CA PRO A 48 -4.23 16.58 7.96
C PRO A 48 -5.07 15.75 8.95
N THR A 49 -5.71 16.45 9.86
CA THR A 49 -6.59 15.87 10.88
C THR A 49 -7.93 16.60 10.89
N PRO A 50 -9.06 15.91 10.70
CA PRO A 50 -10.37 16.54 10.71
C PRO A 50 -10.69 17.11 12.10
N ALA A 51 -11.29 18.30 12.15
CA ALA A 51 -11.68 18.94 13.41
C ALA A 51 -12.61 18.07 14.26
N GLY A 52 -13.52 17.28 13.62
CA GLY A 52 -14.45 16.37 14.30
C GLY A 52 -13.82 15.08 14.82
N ASN A 53 -12.56 14.80 14.46
CA ASN A 53 -11.83 13.62 14.93
C ASN A 53 -10.32 13.90 15.00
N PRO A 54 -9.85 14.72 15.95
CA PRO A 54 -8.41 14.92 16.15
C PRO A 54 -7.73 13.60 16.53
N ALA A 55 -6.57 13.34 15.92
CA ALA A 55 -5.78 12.15 16.17
C ALA A 55 -4.94 12.32 17.45
N THR A 56 -5.55 12.00 18.59
CA THR A 56 -4.80 11.92 19.86
C THR A 56 -4.05 10.60 19.96
N PRO A 57 -2.94 10.51 20.69
CA PRO A 57 -2.20 9.27 20.90
C PRO A 57 -3.08 8.12 21.41
N GLU A 58 -4.05 8.43 22.29
CA GLU A 58 -4.97 7.45 22.87
C GLU A 58 -5.96 6.89 21.86
N LYS A 59 -6.48 7.74 20.97
CA LYS A 59 -7.35 7.29 19.87
C LYS A 59 -6.57 6.44 18.86
N VAL A 60 -5.34 6.83 18.54
CA VAL A 60 -4.47 6.07 17.64
C VAL A 60 -4.17 4.70 18.25
N ALA A 61 -3.83 4.64 19.53
CA ALA A 61 -3.57 3.38 20.23
C ALA A 61 -4.82 2.47 20.26
N LEU A 62 -6.00 3.04 20.56
CA LEU A 62 -7.26 2.28 20.49
C LEU A 62 -7.54 1.82 19.06
N GLY A 63 -7.33 2.66 18.06
CA GLY A 63 -7.52 2.32 16.65
C GLY A 63 -6.61 1.17 16.20
N ALA A 64 -5.36 1.17 16.65
CA ALA A 64 -4.43 0.08 16.40
C ALA A 64 -4.88 -1.25 17.04
N LEU A 65 -5.41 -1.22 18.28
CA LEU A 65 -6.01 -2.40 18.91
C LEU A 65 -7.23 -2.90 18.12
N LEU A 66 -8.10 -2.01 17.70
CA LEU A 66 -9.30 -2.34 16.92
C LEU A 66 -8.98 -2.85 15.52
N PHE A 67 -7.86 -2.47 14.95
CA PHE A 67 -7.37 -2.96 13.65
C PHE A 67 -6.99 -4.45 13.70
N GLU A 68 -6.58 -4.95 14.88
CA GLU A 68 -6.27 -6.35 15.18
C GLU A 68 -7.45 -7.12 15.82
N GLU A 69 -8.61 -6.49 15.97
CA GLU A 69 -9.71 -7.03 16.77
C GLU A 69 -10.59 -8.00 15.97
N THR A 70 -10.48 -9.29 16.26
CA THR A 70 -11.20 -10.34 15.53
C THR A 70 -12.68 -10.45 15.89
N ARG A 71 -13.12 -9.92 17.06
CA ARG A 71 -14.56 -9.85 17.43
C ARG A 71 -15.39 -8.99 16.48
N LEU A 72 -14.74 -8.20 15.62
CA LEU A 72 -15.40 -7.42 14.57
C LEU A 72 -15.87 -8.30 13.40
N SER A 73 -15.37 -9.54 13.26
CA SER A 73 -15.79 -10.48 12.22
C SER A 73 -16.82 -11.51 12.70
N GLY A 74 -17.59 -12.05 11.79
CA GLY A 74 -18.57 -13.09 12.06
C GLY A 74 -17.95 -14.42 12.49
N SER A 75 -16.81 -14.78 11.92
CA SER A 75 -16.00 -15.98 12.26
C SER A 75 -15.16 -15.81 13.53
N ARG A 76 -14.88 -14.56 13.94
CA ARG A 76 -14.00 -14.19 15.06
C ARG A 76 -12.55 -14.58 14.89
N ASP A 77 -12.10 -14.81 13.68
CA ASP A 77 -10.71 -15.14 13.32
C ASP A 77 -10.12 -14.16 12.28
N VAL A 78 -10.95 -13.24 11.76
CA VAL A 78 -10.53 -12.21 10.79
C VAL A 78 -10.52 -10.84 11.45
N ALA A 79 -9.44 -10.09 11.26
CA ALA A 79 -9.30 -8.68 11.62
C ALA A 79 -8.95 -7.85 10.38
N CYS A 80 -8.90 -6.52 10.49
CA CYS A 80 -8.43 -5.66 9.39
C CYS A 80 -7.01 -6.04 8.94
N SER A 81 -6.13 -6.38 9.91
CA SER A 81 -4.76 -6.81 9.65
C SER A 81 -4.65 -8.14 8.91
N SER A 82 -5.69 -8.96 8.88
CA SER A 82 -5.69 -10.21 8.11
C SER A 82 -5.53 -9.99 6.62
N CYS A 83 -6.17 -8.92 6.09
CA CYS A 83 -6.08 -8.50 4.70
C CYS A 83 -5.12 -7.33 4.49
N HIS A 84 -4.91 -6.47 5.49
CA HIS A 84 -4.02 -5.31 5.41
C HIS A 84 -2.73 -5.56 6.20
N GLN A 85 -1.83 -6.36 5.64
CA GLN A 85 -0.57 -6.77 6.27
C GLN A 85 0.48 -5.68 6.09
N ALA A 86 1.12 -5.27 7.19
CA ALA A 86 2.03 -4.12 7.20
C ALA A 86 3.27 -4.35 6.32
N ASP A 87 3.83 -5.53 6.31
CA ASP A 87 5.00 -5.94 5.54
C ASP A 87 4.70 -6.14 4.03
N LEU A 88 3.42 -6.18 3.65
CA LEU A 88 2.95 -6.18 2.27
C LEU A 88 2.33 -4.83 1.86
N SER A 89 2.84 -3.74 2.43
CA SER A 89 2.32 -2.39 2.16
C SER A 89 0.84 -2.21 2.51
N PHE A 90 0.37 -2.90 3.55
CA PHE A 90 -1.04 -2.99 3.95
C PHE A 90 -1.95 -3.56 2.86
N THR A 91 -1.44 -4.51 2.09
CA THR A 91 -2.22 -5.41 1.23
C THR A 91 -2.06 -6.85 1.72
N ASP A 92 -2.61 -7.82 1.01
CA ASP A 92 -2.50 -9.25 1.32
C ASP A 92 -1.56 -10.01 0.36
N GLY A 93 -0.99 -9.32 -0.64
CA GLY A 93 -0.05 -9.89 -1.60
C GLY A 93 -0.66 -10.86 -2.62
N VAL A 94 -1.99 -10.98 -2.66
CA VAL A 94 -2.72 -11.83 -3.63
C VAL A 94 -3.51 -10.97 -4.62
N ASP A 95 -3.95 -11.57 -5.72
CA ASP A 95 -4.78 -10.91 -6.72
C ASP A 95 -6.14 -10.51 -6.12
N ARG A 96 -6.83 -11.44 -5.48
CA ARG A 96 -8.08 -11.22 -4.77
C ARG A 96 -8.15 -12.11 -3.52
N HIS A 97 -8.40 -11.48 -2.40
CA HIS A 97 -8.58 -12.20 -1.14
C HIS A 97 -9.74 -13.19 -1.23
N VAL A 98 -9.61 -14.32 -0.56
CA VAL A 98 -10.73 -15.28 -0.41
C VAL A 98 -11.65 -14.73 0.68
N GLY A 99 -12.87 -14.40 0.30
CA GLY A 99 -13.87 -13.83 1.18
C GLY A 99 -14.42 -14.82 2.22
N TYR A 100 -15.28 -14.32 3.10
CA TYR A 100 -15.94 -15.11 4.14
C TYR A 100 -16.76 -16.30 3.58
N ASP A 101 -17.31 -16.14 2.37
CA ASP A 101 -18.06 -17.16 1.63
C ASP A 101 -17.16 -18.20 0.92
N GLY A 102 -15.85 -18.11 1.09
CA GLY A 102 -14.88 -18.97 0.42
C GLY A 102 -14.67 -18.66 -1.06
N GLN A 103 -15.23 -17.56 -1.58
CA GLN A 103 -15.05 -17.12 -2.96
C GLN A 103 -14.08 -15.92 -3.03
N PRO A 104 -13.31 -15.75 -4.11
CA PRO A 104 -12.50 -14.56 -4.30
C PRO A 104 -13.36 -13.29 -4.26
N LEU A 105 -12.89 -12.26 -3.57
CA LEU A 105 -13.51 -10.93 -3.59
C LEU A 105 -13.46 -10.34 -5.01
N ASP A 106 -14.33 -9.37 -5.30
CA ASP A 106 -14.40 -8.78 -6.64
C ASP A 106 -13.17 -7.91 -6.95
N ARG A 107 -12.57 -7.34 -5.92
CA ARG A 107 -11.45 -6.42 -6.03
C ARG A 107 -10.36 -6.77 -5.04
N ARG A 108 -9.16 -6.38 -5.39
CA ARG A 108 -7.96 -6.54 -4.61
C ARG A 108 -7.99 -5.65 -3.36
N THR A 109 -7.37 -6.12 -2.27
CA THR A 109 -7.11 -5.35 -1.05
C THR A 109 -6.23 -4.13 -1.36
N PRO A 110 -6.76 -2.88 -1.21
CA PRO A 110 -5.96 -1.68 -1.47
C PRO A 110 -5.00 -1.41 -0.31
N PRO A 111 -3.80 -0.84 -0.56
CA PRO A 111 -2.90 -0.42 0.51
C PRO A 111 -3.46 0.78 1.27
N LEU A 112 -3.00 0.94 2.53
CA LEU A 112 -3.50 1.98 3.44
C LEU A 112 -2.56 3.19 3.61
N TRP A 113 -1.47 3.27 2.85
CA TRP A 113 -0.53 4.38 2.96
C TRP A 113 -1.14 5.72 2.56
N ASN A 114 -0.87 6.76 3.39
CA ASN A 114 -1.18 8.16 3.09
C ASN A 114 -2.68 8.48 2.93
N LEU A 115 -3.56 7.70 3.54
CA LEU A 115 -5.00 7.89 3.42
C LEU A 115 -5.51 9.16 4.11
N ALA A 116 -4.73 9.77 5.01
CA ALA A 116 -5.08 11.05 5.66
C ALA A 116 -5.39 12.17 4.66
N TRP A 117 -4.79 12.14 3.47
CA TRP A 117 -4.99 13.12 2.39
C TRP A 117 -6.01 12.66 1.35
N GLY A 118 -6.65 11.51 1.54
CA GLY A 118 -7.66 10.98 0.62
C GLY A 118 -8.96 11.78 0.66
N LEU A 119 -9.58 11.98 -0.51
CA LEU A 119 -10.86 12.67 -0.64
C LEU A 119 -12.03 11.70 -0.69
N SER A 120 -11.79 10.46 -1.08
CA SER A 120 -12.76 9.37 -1.12
C SER A 120 -12.04 8.02 -0.99
N PHE A 121 -12.75 6.98 -0.61
CA PHE A 121 -12.17 5.68 -0.25
C PHE A 121 -12.87 4.55 -0.99
N PHE A 122 -12.22 3.38 -1.04
CA PHE A 122 -12.45 2.27 -1.96
C PHE A 122 -12.04 2.59 -3.41
N TRP A 123 -11.93 1.55 -4.22
CA TRP A 123 -11.60 1.65 -5.64
C TRP A 123 -12.63 2.45 -6.45
N ASP A 124 -13.89 2.46 -5.99
CA ASP A 124 -15.02 3.18 -6.61
C ASP A 124 -15.38 4.50 -5.91
N GLY A 125 -14.69 4.84 -4.81
CA GLY A 125 -14.89 6.08 -4.07
C GLY A 125 -16.24 6.19 -3.36
N ARG A 126 -16.90 5.08 -3.01
CA ARG A 126 -18.23 5.08 -2.38
C ARG A 126 -18.24 5.61 -0.95
N ALA A 127 -17.11 5.67 -0.27
CA ALA A 127 -17.01 6.26 1.06
C ALA A 127 -16.35 7.64 1.02
N SER A 128 -16.93 8.62 1.71
CA SER A 128 -16.49 10.02 1.74
C SER A 128 -15.55 10.36 2.90
N SER A 129 -15.32 9.43 3.82
CA SER A 129 -14.39 9.60 4.95
C SER A 129 -13.82 8.25 5.38
N LEU A 130 -12.71 8.27 6.11
CA LEU A 130 -12.13 7.06 6.70
C LEU A 130 -13.06 6.46 7.76
N GLU A 131 -13.79 7.29 8.49
CA GLU A 131 -14.78 6.86 9.46
C GLU A 131 -15.92 6.06 8.78
N ALA A 132 -16.41 6.55 7.65
CA ALA A 132 -17.44 5.83 6.88
C ALA A 132 -16.88 4.55 6.23
N GLN A 133 -15.64 4.62 5.71
CA GLN A 133 -15.00 3.47 5.08
C GLN A 133 -14.79 2.33 6.06
N ALA A 134 -14.27 2.61 7.28
CA ALA A 134 -13.91 1.60 8.27
C ALA A 134 -15.10 0.71 8.72
N MET A 135 -16.32 1.19 8.58
CA MET A 135 -17.52 0.44 8.99
C MET A 135 -17.99 -0.57 7.93
N VAL A 136 -17.72 -0.30 6.66
CA VAL A 136 -18.25 -1.11 5.55
C VAL A 136 -17.70 -2.55 5.54
N PRO A 137 -16.40 -2.82 5.66
CA PRO A 137 -15.86 -4.19 5.65
C PRO A 137 -16.39 -5.05 6.81
N ILE A 138 -16.67 -4.44 7.97
CA ILE A 138 -17.13 -5.15 9.16
C ILE A 138 -18.46 -5.88 8.90
N GLU A 139 -19.42 -5.20 8.24
CA GLU A 139 -20.75 -5.74 7.98
C GLU A 139 -20.89 -6.33 6.57
N ASN A 140 -19.87 -6.25 5.73
CA ASN A 140 -19.89 -6.85 4.41
C ASN A 140 -19.86 -8.38 4.51
N GLU A 141 -20.92 -9.04 4.04
CA GLU A 141 -21.11 -10.49 4.10
C GLU A 141 -20.00 -11.28 3.40
N ARG A 142 -19.32 -10.67 2.42
CA ARG A 142 -18.20 -11.30 1.71
C ARG A 142 -16.83 -10.97 2.30
N GLU A 143 -16.72 -9.94 3.13
CA GLU A 143 -15.44 -9.55 3.77
C GLU A 143 -15.37 -10.09 5.21
N MET A 144 -15.80 -9.33 6.20
CA MET A 144 -15.73 -9.75 7.61
C MET A 144 -17.02 -10.40 8.12
N ALA A 145 -18.16 -10.24 7.43
CA ALA A 145 -19.48 -10.79 7.76
C ALA A 145 -19.89 -10.59 9.23
N GLY A 146 -19.40 -9.51 9.87
CA GLY A 146 -19.60 -9.22 11.28
C GLY A 146 -20.97 -8.65 11.57
N ASN A 147 -21.41 -8.81 12.81
CA ASN A 147 -22.58 -8.10 13.34
C ASN A 147 -22.11 -7.01 14.29
N LEU A 148 -22.15 -5.77 13.82
CA LEU A 148 -21.62 -4.61 14.55
C LEU A 148 -22.24 -4.46 15.94
N GLN A 149 -23.56 -4.68 16.09
CA GLN A 149 -24.23 -4.56 17.39
C GLN A 149 -23.75 -5.62 18.39
N THR A 150 -23.48 -6.83 17.91
CA THR A 150 -22.93 -7.90 18.73
C THR A 150 -21.49 -7.58 19.12
N ALA A 151 -20.66 -7.17 18.18
CA ALA A 151 -19.26 -6.77 18.44
C ALA A 151 -19.18 -5.62 19.47
N LEU A 152 -20.00 -4.58 19.32
CA LEU A 152 -20.02 -3.45 20.29
C LEU A 152 -20.45 -3.90 21.70
N ARG A 153 -21.40 -4.83 21.84
CA ARG A 153 -21.78 -5.39 23.15
C ARG A 153 -20.64 -6.17 23.78
N GLU A 154 -19.93 -6.99 23.01
CA GLU A 154 -18.82 -7.81 23.49
C GLU A 154 -17.61 -6.94 23.88
N LEU A 155 -17.25 -5.98 23.05
CA LEU A 155 -16.22 -4.99 23.38
C LEU A 155 -16.63 -4.20 24.62
N GLY A 156 -17.91 -3.82 24.74
CA GLY A 156 -18.45 -3.13 25.92
C GLY A 156 -18.52 -4.00 27.18
N ALA A 157 -18.58 -5.30 27.06
CA ALA A 157 -18.48 -6.23 28.18
C ALA A 157 -17.04 -6.38 28.69
N ASP A 158 -16.04 -6.15 27.83
CA ASP A 158 -14.62 -6.25 28.17
C ASP A 158 -14.16 -5.02 28.98
N PRO A 159 -13.71 -5.19 30.25
CA PRO A 159 -13.28 -4.07 31.09
C PRO A 159 -12.08 -3.31 30.51
N GLN A 160 -11.18 -4.01 29.79
CA GLN A 160 -9.99 -3.39 29.21
C GLN A 160 -10.37 -2.54 28.01
N MET A 161 -11.25 -3.04 27.13
CA MET A 161 -11.76 -2.25 26.00
C MET A 161 -12.56 -1.05 26.48
N ARG A 162 -13.44 -1.21 27.48
CA ARG A 162 -14.15 -0.04 28.07
C ARG A 162 -13.17 1.02 28.57
N LYS A 163 -12.11 0.60 29.27
CA LYS A 163 -11.09 1.52 29.75
C LYS A 163 -10.36 2.22 28.61
N ALA A 164 -9.99 1.48 27.55
CA ALA A 164 -9.32 2.04 26.39
C ALA A 164 -10.22 3.06 25.66
N PHE A 165 -11.51 2.77 25.48
CA PHE A 165 -12.48 3.71 24.92
C PHE A 165 -12.63 4.96 25.82
N ALA A 166 -12.75 4.79 27.13
CA ALA A 166 -12.88 5.91 28.06
C ALA A 166 -11.65 6.85 28.06
N ILE A 167 -10.46 6.30 27.88
CA ILE A 167 -9.24 7.08 27.76
C ILE A 167 -9.18 7.81 26.41
N ALA A 168 -9.54 7.13 25.33
CA ALA A 168 -9.52 7.69 23.98
C ALA A 168 -10.62 8.76 23.75
N PHE A 169 -11.75 8.65 24.45
CA PHE A 169 -12.92 9.52 24.31
C PHE A 169 -13.43 9.99 25.69
N PRO A 170 -12.68 10.87 26.40
CA PRO A 170 -13.02 11.28 27.76
C PRO A 170 -14.39 11.98 27.86
N ASP A 171 -14.80 12.70 26.82
CA ASP A 171 -16.07 13.44 26.78
C ASP A 171 -17.26 12.53 26.41
N ASP A 172 -17.02 11.38 25.78
CA ASP A 172 -18.03 10.39 25.38
C ASP A 172 -17.44 8.98 25.48
N PRO A 173 -17.28 8.42 26.69
CA PRO A 173 -16.50 7.20 26.94
C PRO A 173 -17.14 5.90 26.46
N GLY A 174 -18.24 5.97 25.71
CA GLY A 174 -19.00 4.81 25.24
C GLY A 174 -18.27 3.96 24.20
N VAL A 175 -18.46 2.64 24.28
CA VAL A 175 -18.12 1.71 23.20
C VAL A 175 -19.23 1.80 22.15
N THR A 176 -19.13 2.78 21.26
CA THR A 176 -20.13 3.10 20.25
C THR A 176 -19.58 2.92 18.84
N GLN A 177 -20.46 2.75 17.86
CA GLN A 177 -20.08 2.72 16.44
C GLN A 177 -19.29 3.98 16.04
N ALA A 178 -19.73 5.16 16.51
CA ALA A 178 -19.05 6.42 16.20
C ALA A 178 -17.62 6.46 16.73
N ASN A 179 -17.41 6.04 17.98
CA ASN A 179 -16.09 6.03 18.60
C ASN A 179 -15.19 4.95 18.00
N LEU A 180 -15.74 3.77 17.66
CA LEU A 180 -15.02 2.72 16.93
C LEU A 180 -14.55 3.22 15.56
N ALA A 181 -15.44 3.83 14.78
CA ALA A 181 -15.09 4.42 13.48
C ALA A 181 -14.02 5.51 13.59
N LYS A 182 -14.16 6.40 14.58
CA LYS A 182 -13.19 7.49 14.84
C LYS A 182 -11.82 6.95 15.24
N ALA A 183 -11.76 5.92 16.08
CA ALA A 183 -10.50 5.32 16.51
C ALA A 183 -9.78 4.63 15.34
N LEU A 184 -10.49 3.78 14.56
CA LEU A 184 -9.93 3.15 13.37
C LEU A 184 -9.43 4.18 12.35
N ALA A 185 -10.21 5.24 12.10
CA ALA A 185 -9.80 6.31 11.19
C ALA A 185 -8.60 7.11 11.71
N ALA A 186 -8.52 7.37 13.03
CA ALA A 186 -7.37 8.05 13.64
C ALA A 186 -6.09 7.23 13.47
N PHE A 187 -6.15 5.91 13.68
CA PHE A 187 -5.01 5.02 13.41
C PHE A 187 -4.63 5.02 11.93
N GLN A 188 -5.56 4.83 11.01
CA GLN A 188 -5.26 4.80 9.57
C GLN A 188 -4.61 6.11 9.08
N ARG A 189 -4.95 7.28 9.67
CA ARG A 189 -4.30 8.54 9.34
C ARG A 189 -2.83 8.61 9.72
N THR A 190 -2.39 7.78 10.65
CA THR A 190 -0.96 7.71 11.03
C THR A 190 -0.13 6.83 10.09
N LEU A 191 -0.77 6.09 9.19
CA LEU A 191 -0.10 5.28 8.19
C LEU A 191 0.46 6.17 7.08
N VAL A 192 1.59 6.81 7.35
CA VAL A 192 2.30 7.69 6.43
C VAL A 192 3.54 6.96 5.92
N SER A 193 3.68 6.89 4.60
CA SER A 193 4.85 6.23 3.97
C SER A 193 6.14 6.95 4.36
N PRO A 194 7.25 6.22 4.54
CA PRO A 194 8.54 6.83 4.84
C PRO A 194 9.05 7.70 3.70
N GLU A 195 10.13 8.43 3.96
CA GLU A 195 10.87 9.16 2.95
C GLU A 195 11.62 8.18 2.05
N THR A 196 11.48 8.34 0.73
CA THR A 196 12.11 7.51 -0.29
C THR A 196 13.30 8.23 -0.94
N ARG A 197 14.05 7.55 -1.82
CA ARG A 197 15.12 8.17 -2.63
C ARG A 197 14.58 9.30 -3.50
N PHE A 198 13.39 9.14 -4.08
CA PHE A 198 12.72 10.21 -4.82
C PHE A 198 12.43 11.44 -3.96
N ASP A 199 12.00 11.26 -2.71
CA ASP A 199 11.76 12.39 -1.80
C ASP A 199 13.05 13.15 -1.46
N ARG A 200 14.19 12.46 -1.29
CA ARG A 200 15.50 13.11 -1.09
C ARG A 200 15.89 13.95 -2.30
N TRP A 201 15.67 13.41 -3.51
CA TRP A 201 15.90 14.17 -4.74
C TRP A 201 15.00 15.41 -4.82
N VAL A 202 13.72 15.29 -4.47
CA VAL A 202 12.79 16.43 -4.39
C VAL A 202 13.27 17.49 -3.41
N LYS A 203 13.88 17.11 -2.29
CA LYS A 203 14.46 18.01 -1.30
C LYS A 203 15.80 18.63 -1.70
N GLY A 204 16.36 18.28 -2.84
CA GLY A 204 17.58 18.89 -3.38
C GLY A 204 18.83 18.01 -3.34
N ASP A 205 18.72 16.74 -2.96
CA ASP A 205 19.81 15.77 -3.08
C ASP A 205 19.89 15.26 -4.53
N ASP A 206 20.74 15.91 -5.35
CA ASP A 206 20.89 15.56 -6.77
C ASP A 206 21.46 14.16 -6.98
N GLY A 207 22.15 13.60 -5.99
CA GLY A 207 22.72 12.25 -6.03
C GLY A 207 21.77 11.14 -5.56
N ALA A 208 20.55 11.45 -5.12
CA ALA A 208 19.60 10.46 -4.61
C ALA A 208 19.01 9.55 -5.70
N LEU A 209 19.03 9.97 -6.95
CA LEU A 209 18.58 9.20 -8.11
C LEU A 209 19.71 8.91 -9.07
N GLU A 210 19.75 7.69 -9.58
CA GLU A 210 20.67 7.29 -10.65
C GLU A 210 20.24 7.90 -12.01
N PRO A 211 21.16 8.03 -12.99
CA PRO A 211 20.84 8.62 -14.29
C PRO A 211 19.65 7.96 -15.00
N ASP A 212 19.54 6.63 -14.96
CA ASP A 212 18.43 5.91 -15.57
C ASP A 212 17.09 6.13 -14.83
N GLU A 213 17.12 6.31 -13.51
CA GLU A 213 15.92 6.64 -12.71
C GLU A 213 15.44 8.05 -13.02
N LEU A 214 16.36 9.00 -13.17
CA LEU A 214 16.03 10.37 -13.56
C LEU A 214 15.50 10.44 -15.00
N ALA A 215 16.07 9.65 -15.90
CA ALA A 215 15.55 9.50 -17.28
C ALA A 215 14.12 8.89 -17.24
N GLY A 216 13.89 7.89 -16.38
CA GLY A 216 12.56 7.32 -16.15
C GLY A 216 11.55 8.33 -15.62
N PHE A 217 11.97 9.20 -14.70
CA PHE A 217 11.14 10.31 -14.22
C PHE A 217 10.79 11.29 -15.35
N ALA A 218 11.76 11.65 -16.19
CA ALA A 218 11.50 12.50 -17.36
C ALA A 218 10.50 11.86 -18.33
N LEU A 219 10.54 10.55 -18.53
CA LEU A 219 9.54 9.81 -19.30
C LEU A 219 8.17 9.85 -18.63
N PHE A 220 8.09 9.65 -17.32
CA PHE A 220 6.88 9.66 -16.54
C PHE A 220 6.11 10.98 -16.63
N VAL A 221 6.81 12.12 -16.51
CA VAL A 221 6.21 13.45 -16.60
C VAL A 221 6.06 13.96 -18.04
N GLY A 222 6.74 13.31 -19.00
CA GLY A 222 6.78 13.70 -20.40
C GLY A 222 6.15 12.68 -21.34
N LYS A 223 6.98 11.96 -22.09
CA LYS A 223 6.59 11.08 -23.20
C LYS A 223 5.54 10.00 -22.82
N ALA A 224 5.63 9.44 -21.62
CA ALA A 224 4.70 8.41 -21.16
C ALA A 224 3.38 8.99 -20.60
N GLY A 225 3.33 10.27 -20.24
CA GLY A 225 2.13 10.97 -19.81
C GLY A 225 1.53 10.50 -18.48
N CYS A 226 2.26 9.73 -17.68
CA CYS A 226 1.74 9.13 -16.43
C CYS A 226 1.33 10.20 -15.41
N ALA A 227 2.05 11.33 -15.39
CA ALA A 227 1.77 12.46 -14.48
C ALA A 227 0.45 13.18 -14.76
N ALA A 228 -0.27 12.88 -15.84
CA ALA A 228 -1.61 13.41 -16.07
C ALA A 228 -2.60 12.99 -14.96
N CYS A 229 -2.45 11.76 -14.47
CA CYS A 229 -3.25 11.21 -13.37
C CYS A 229 -2.42 11.02 -12.09
N HIS A 230 -1.15 10.62 -12.23
CA HIS A 230 -0.24 10.34 -11.11
C HIS A 230 0.64 11.53 -10.77
N GLN A 231 0.03 12.61 -10.25
CA GLN A 231 0.72 13.85 -9.88
C GLN A 231 0.71 14.11 -8.37
N GLY A 232 1.48 15.15 -7.97
CA GLY A 232 1.65 15.51 -6.57
C GLY A 232 2.42 14.47 -5.78
N TRP A 233 2.75 14.77 -4.54
CA TRP A 233 3.64 13.97 -3.71
C TRP A 233 3.18 12.51 -3.48
N ARG A 234 1.86 12.24 -3.56
CA ARG A 234 1.30 10.89 -3.48
C ARG A 234 1.20 10.18 -4.82
N PHE A 235 1.49 10.85 -5.92
CA PHE A 235 1.31 10.31 -7.26
C PHE A 235 -0.14 9.85 -7.53
N THR A 236 -1.10 10.73 -7.25
CA THR A 236 -2.53 10.54 -7.52
C THR A 236 -3.22 11.89 -7.64
N ASP A 237 -4.14 12.00 -8.55
CA ASP A 237 -5.06 13.13 -8.70
C ASP A 237 -6.34 12.97 -7.88
N GLU A 238 -6.50 11.82 -7.17
CA GLU A 238 -7.71 11.43 -6.43
C GLU A 238 -8.97 11.28 -7.32
N ALA A 239 -8.83 11.40 -8.64
CA ALA A 239 -9.92 11.27 -9.61
C ALA A 239 -10.18 9.81 -10.00
N PHE A 240 -11.11 9.60 -10.91
CA PHE A 240 -11.56 8.29 -11.37
C PHE A 240 -11.43 8.19 -12.87
N HIS A 241 -10.71 7.19 -13.34
CA HIS A 241 -10.41 7.00 -14.75
C HIS A 241 -10.68 5.57 -15.19
N ASP A 242 -11.32 5.44 -16.34
CA ASP A 242 -11.30 4.19 -17.07
C ASP A 242 -10.00 4.11 -17.85
N ILE A 243 -9.12 3.21 -17.44
CA ILE A 243 -7.81 2.98 -18.04
C ILE A 243 -7.81 1.86 -19.09
N GLY A 244 -8.99 1.38 -19.47
CA GLY A 244 -9.12 0.31 -20.45
C GLY A 244 -8.59 -1.05 -19.97
N LEU A 245 -8.64 -1.33 -18.67
CA LEU A 245 -8.35 -2.67 -18.15
C LEU A 245 -9.49 -3.61 -18.56
N PRO A 246 -9.22 -4.84 -19.05
CA PRO A 246 -10.27 -5.81 -19.32
C PRO A 246 -11.10 -6.15 -18.08
N GLY A 247 -12.38 -6.43 -18.23
CA GLY A 247 -13.27 -6.85 -17.15
C GLY A 247 -14.63 -6.18 -17.20
N GLU A 248 -15.56 -6.71 -16.41
CA GLU A 248 -16.97 -6.30 -16.37
C GLU A 248 -17.30 -5.38 -15.19
N ASP A 249 -16.34 -5.15 -14.26
CA ASP A 249 -16.56 -4.27 -13.10
C ASP A 249 -16.78 -2.83 -13.55
N LYS A 250 -17.97 -2.32 -13.28
CA LYS A 250 -18.39 -0.98 -13.67
C LYS A 250 -17.98 0.12 -12.69
N SER A 251 -17.38 -0.25 -11.55
CA SER A 251 -16.79 0.66 -10.58
C SER A 251 -17.67 1.87 -10.21
N ARG A 252 -17.25 3.07 -10.63
CA ARG A 252 -17.88 4.37 -10.28
C ARG A 252 -19.26 4.58 -10.90
N GLY A 253 -19.53 3.97 -12.05
CA GLY A 253 -20.78 4.16 -12.79
C GLY A 253 -22.02 3.90 -11.97
N PRO A 254 -22.20 2.72 -11.38
CA PRO A 254 -23.35 2.39 -10.50
C PRO A 254 -23.44 3.29 -9.27
N ILE A 255 -22.32 3.73 -8.69
CA ILE A 255 -22.30 4.61 -7.52
C ILE A 255 -22.92 5.98 -7.83
N LEU A 256 -22.69 6.47 -9.04
CA LEU A 256 -23.22 7.76 -9.51
C LEU A 256 -24.53 7.65 -10.30
N GLY A 257 -24.92 6.44 -10.72
CA GLY A 257 -26.01 6.24 -11.66
C GLY A 257 -25.68 6.77 -13.07
N LEU A 258 -24.39 6.82 -13.45
CA LEU A 258 -23.88 7.40 -14.71
C LEU A 258 -23.11 6.37 -15.50
N GLN A 259 -23.65 5.91 -16.62
CA GLN A 259 -22.96 4.98 -17.52
C GLN A 259 -21.62 5.55 -18.05
N ALA A 260 -21.49 6.87 -18.21
CA ALA A 260 -20.25 7.52 -18.64
C ALA A 260 -19.09 7.33 -17.63
N ALA A 261 -19.39 6.94 -16.37
CA ALA A 261 -18.41 6.63 -15.34
C ALA A 261 -18.23 5.10 -15.12
N ASP A 262 -18.80 4.26 -16.00
CA ASP A 262 -18.55 2.82 -15.96
C ASP A 262 -17.04 2.56 -16.14
N HIS A 263 -16.52 1.58 -15.42
CA HIS A 263 -15.11 1.18 -15.42
C HIS A 263 -14.10 2.24 -14.93
N ALA A 264 -14.59 3.37 -14.39
CA ALA A 264 -13.72 4.39 -13.83
C ALA A 264 -13.34 4.03 -12.39
N PHE A 265 -12.07 3.75 -12.16
CA PHE A 265 -11.48 3.45 -10.87
C PHE A 265 -10.67 4.63 -10.36
N LYS A 266 -10.62 4.77 -9.03
CA LYS A 266 -9.81 5.80 -8.39
C LYS A 266 -8.34 5.61 -8.75
N THR A 267 -7.66 6.70 -9.11
CA THR A 267 -6.21 6.72 -9.31
C THR A 267 -5.52 6.37 -7.98
N PRO A 268 -4.85 5.22 -7.86
CA PRO A 268 -4.17 4.87 -6.63
C PRO A 268 -2.87 5.66 -6.47
N SER A 269 -2.47 5.92 -5.23
CA SER A 269 -1.10 6.40 -4.95
C SER A 269 -0.06 5.41 -5.48
N LEU A 270 1.09 5.91 -5.97
CA LEU A 270 2.21 5.05 -6.38
C LEU A 270 3.26 4.85 -5.28
N ARG A 271 3.04 5.42 -4.09
CA ARG A 271 3.95 5.23 -2.96
C ARG A 271 3.92 3.79 -2.46
N GLU A 272 5.10 3.23 -2.15
CA GLU A 272 5.30 1.90 -1.55
C GLU A 272 4.73 0.74 -2.39
N ARG A 273 4.70 0.89 -3.72
CA ARG A 273 4.11 -0.13 -4.59
C ARG A 273 4.98 -1.34 -4.87
N VAL A 274 6.29 -1.26 -4.68
CA VAL A 274 7.19 -2.42 -4.77
C VAL A 274 6.72 -3.54 -3.83
N TRP A 275 6.23 -3.18 -2.65
CA TRP A 275 5.79 -4.11 -1.60
C TRP A 275 4.34 -4.57 -1.74
N SER A 276 3.61 -4.10 -2.75
CA SER A 276 2.18 -4.32 -2.89
C SER A 276 1.77 -4.99 -4.20
N ALA A 277 2.64 -5.79 -4.81
CA ALA A 277 2.25 -6.63 -5.96
C ALA A 277 1.19 -7.67 -5.53
N PRO A 278 0.34 -8.15 -6.46
CA PRO A 278 0.14 -7.71 -7.84
C PRO A 278 -0.60 -6.38 -7.94
N TYR A 279 -0.79 -5.84 -9.15
CA TYR A 279 -1.29 -4.50 -9.41
C TYR A 279 -2.69 -4.49 -10.03
N MET A 280 -3.27 -3.29 -10.17
CA MET A 280 -4.62 -2.94 -10.59
C MET A 280 -5.67 -3.27 -9.51
N HIS A 281 -6.94 -2.88 -9.77
CA HIS A 281 -8.05 -3.11 -8.83
C HIS A 281 -8.42 -4.59 -8.70
N ASP A 282 -8.07 -5.40 -9.68
CA ASP A 282 -8.36 -6.83 -9.77
C ASP A 282 -7.12 -7.74 -9.58
N GLY A 283 -5.94 -7.14 -9.34
CA GLY A 283 -4.69 -7.88 -9.18
C GLY A 283 -4.16 -8.54 -10.45
N SER A 284 -4.69 -8.20 -11.63
CA SER A 284 -4.41 -8.90 -12.88
C SER A 284 -2.99 -8.73 -13.43
N LEU A 285 -2.21 -7.77 -12.93
CA LEU A 285 -0.86 -7.47 -13.40
C LEU A 285 0.17 -7.75 -12.31
N ALA A 286 1.12 -8.64 -12.58
CA ALA A 286 2.06 -9.13 -11.58
C ALA A 286 3.24 -8.19 -11.33
N THR A 287 3.68 -7.44 -12.36
CA THR A 287 4.92 -6.65 -12.34
C THR A 287 4.69 -5.22 -12.83
N PHE A 288 5.63 -4.31 -12.53
CA PHE A 288 5.63 -2.97 -13.14
C PHE A 288 5.82 -3.01 -14.66
N ASP A 289 6.55 -4.00 -15.18
CA ASP A 289 6.65 -4.20 -16.63
C ASP A 289 5.29 -4.51 -17.26
N ASP A 290 4.46 -5.35 -16.60
CA ASP A 290 3.10 -5.63 -17.06
C ASP A 290 2.22 -4.38 -17.02
N VAL A 291 2.37 -3.53 -15.99
CA VAL A 291 1.66 -2.26 -15.86
C VAL A 291 2.04 -1.30 -17.00
N VAL A 292 3.34 -1.13 -17.25
CA VAL A 292 3.83 -0.28 -18.36
C VAL A 292 3.36 -0.85 -19.71
N ASP A 293 3.35 -2.18 -19.87
CA ASP A 293 2.90 -2.83 -21.10
C ASP A 293 1.38 -2.70 -21.32
N HIS A 294 0.58 -2.70 -20.23
CA HIS A 294 -0.85 -2.42 -20.32
C HIS A 294 -1.10 -1.05 -20.96
N TYR A 295 -0.51 0.01 -20.43
CA TYR A 295 -0.68 1.37 -20.95
C TYR A 295 -0.12 1.54 -22.37
N ALA A 296 0.98 0.84 -22.70
CA ALA A 296 1.59 0.95 -24.02
C ALA A 296 0.83 0.19 -25.12
N ARG A 297 0.21 -0.97 -24.80
CA ARG A 297 -0.23 -1.92 -25.83
C ARG A 297 -1.57 -2.61 -25.57
N ARG A 298 -2.05 -2.68 -24.32
CA ARG A 298 -3.17 -3.56 -23.95
C ARG A 298 -4.45 -2.83 -23.57
N VAL A 299 -4.50 -1.50 -23.72
CA VAL A 299 -5.67 -0.66 -23.40
C VAL A 299 -6.86 -1.07 -24.26
N VAL A 300 -7.94 -1.53 -23.63
CA VAL A 300 -9.21 -1.86 -24.30
C VAL A 300 -9.92 -0.57 -24.66
N LYS A 301 -10.22 -0.40 -25.93
CA LYS A 301 -10.96 0.77 -26.46
C LYS A 301 -12.45 0.63 -26.19
N ARG A 302 -13.04 1.57 -25.47
CA ARG A 302 -14.46 1.67 -25.18
C ARG A 302 -14.90 3.12 -24.95
N PRO A 303 -16.19 3.45 -25.02
CA PRO A 303 -16.68 4.84 -24.95
C PRO A 303 -16.38 5.56 -23.64
N THR A 304 -16.17 4.81 -22.55
CA THR A 304 -15.89 5.33 -21.21
C THR A 304 -14.40 5.59 -20.94
N LEU A 305 -13.53 5.20 -21.90
CA LEU A 305 -12.08 5.35 -21.75
C LEU A 305 -11.72 6.83 -21.46
N SER A 306 -10.89 7.05 -20.44
CA SER A 306 -10.47 8.39 -20.04
C SER A 306 -9.79 9.14 -21.19
N ALA A 307 -10.20 10.39 -21.41
CA ALA A 307 -9.59 11.28 -22.41
C ALA A 307 -8.16 11.71 -22.01
N ASP A 308 -7.82 11.58 -20.73
CA ASP A 308 -6.49 11.93 -20.19
C ASP A 308 -5.43 10.87 -20.49
N LEU A 309 -5.85 9.67 -20.93
CA LEU A 309 -4.91 8.65 -21.37
C LEU A 309 -4.24 9.06 -22.69
N PRO A 310 -2.90 8.96 -22.77
CA PRO A 310 -2.21 9.14 -24.04
C PRO A 310 -2.75 8.15 -25.09
N GLN A 311 -3.02 8.64 -26.28
CA GLN A 311 -3.55 7.80 -27.37
C GLN A 311 -2.60 6.67 -27.74
N ARG A 312 -1.30 6.90 -27.58
CA ARG A 312 -0.23 5.93 -27.80
C ARG A 312 0.97 6.26 -26.94
N ILE A 313 1.50 5.25 -26.25
CA ILE A 313 2.77 5.32 -25.54
C ILE A 313 3.76 4.42 -26.28
N ASP A 314 4.73 5.01 -26.98
CA ASP A 314 5.73 4.28 -27.75
C ASP A 314 7.09 4.38 -27.06
N LEU A 315 7.43 3.35 -26.27
CA LEU A 315 8.65 3.27 -25.49
C LEU A 315 9.56 2.19 -26.06
N SER A 316 10.83 2.51 -26.24
CA SER A 316 11.89 1.51 -26.47
C SER A 316 12.07 0.61 -25.25
N ALA A 317 12.79 -0.49 -25.39
CA ALA A 317 13.11 -1.39 -24.28
C ALA A 317 13.89 -0.65 -23.16
N THR A 318 14.82 0.22 -23.52
CA THR A 318 15.58 1.04 -22.57
C THR A 318 14.68 2.02 -21.82
N GLU A 319 13.80 2.75 -22.52
CA GLU A 319 12.86 3.69 -21.90
C GLU A 319 11.89 2.99 -20.94
N ARG A 320 11.46 1.78 -21.26
CA ARG A 320 10.62 0.97 -20.36
C ARG A 320 11.38 0.59 -19.09
N ALA A 321 12.62 0.12 -19.21
CA ALA A 321 13.45 -0.21 -18.06
C ALA A 321 13.72 1.02 -17.18
N GLN A 322 13.98 2.18 -17.79
CA GLN A 322 14.16 3.46 -17.07
C GLN A 322 12.88 3.87 -16.32
N LEU A 323 11.71 3.75 -16.96
CA LEU A 323 10.43 4.04 -16.30
C LEU A 323 10.18 3.12 -15.10
N VAL A 324 10.46 1.83 -15.22
CA VAL A 324 10.36 0.88 -14.11
C VAL A 324 11.38 1.19 -13.02
N ALA A 325 12.62 1.55 -13.38
CA ALA A 325 13.65 1.97 -12.43
C ALA A 325 13.18 3.20 -11.62
N PHE A 326 12.59 4.18 -12.27
CA PHE A 326 11.98 5.32 -11.58
C PHE A 326 10.86 4.89 -10.63
N LEU A 327 9.91 4.06 -11.05
CA LEU A 327 8.81 3.61 -10.20
C LEU A 327 9.30 2.93 -8.92
N ASN A 328 10.42 2.21 -8.98
CA ASN A 328 11.04 1.60 -7.80
C ASN A 328 11.54 2.64 -6.78
N THR A 329 11.91 3.85 -7.22
CA THR A 329 12.38 4.92 -6.31
C THR A 329 11.28 5.51 -5.42
N LEU A 330 10.01 5.18 -5.70
CA LEU A 330 8.84 5.65 -4.96
C LEU A 330 8.52 4.77 -3.74
N SER A 331 9.30 3.73 -3.52
CA SER A 331 9.22 2.84 -2.37
C SER A 331 10.49 2.91 -1.54
N SER A 332 10.36 2.62 -0.26
CA SER A 332 11.48 2.44 0.66
C SER A 332 12.29 1.19 0.30
N ASP A 333 13.55 1.16 0.73
CA ASP A 333 14.48 0.04 0.44
C ASP A 333 14.07 -1.26 1.17
N ASP A 334 13.34 -1.13 2.29
CA ASP A 334 12.74 -2.23 3.06
C ASP A 334 11.22 -2.03 3.16
N PRO A 335 10.41 -3.10 3.39
CA PRO A 335 8.98 -2.96 3.62
C PRO A 335 8.71 -1.97 4.77
N PRO A 336 7.99 -0.86 4.50
CA PRO A 336 7.86 0.20 5.48
C PRO A 336 6.94 -0.21 6.62
N ARG A 337 7.32 0.17 7.84
CA ARG A 337 6.52 -0.05 9.03
C ARG A 337 6.16 1.28 9.67
N PRO A 338 4.88 1.58 9.90
CA PRO A 338 4.50 2.80 10.58
C PRO A 338 4.91 2.74 12.06
N ALA A 339 5.45 3.86 12.55
CA ALA A 339 5.82 4.01 13.96
C ALA A 339 4.61 3.88 14.92
N SER A 340 3.40 4.05 14.41
CA SER A 340 2.14 3.96 15.16
C SER A 340 1.61 2.54 15.33
N LEU A 341 2.15 1.56 14.59
CA LEU A 341 1.83 0.17 14.95
C LEU A 341 2.47 -0.10 16.30
N PRO A 342 1.69 -0.51 17.31
CA PRO A 342 2.31 -0.99 18.54
C PRO A 342 3.30 -2.08 18.14
N VAL A 343 4.56 -1.93 18.55
CA VAL A 343 5.42 -3.09 18.67
C VAL A 343 4.56 -4.08 19.46
N LYS A 344 4.23 -5.23 18.87
CA LYS A 344 3.41 -6.23 19.56
C LYS A 344 4.14 -6.65 20.83
N THR A 345 4.04 -5.84 21.88
CA THR A 345 4.14 -6.31 23.25
C THR A 345 2.81 -6.96 23.56
N MET A 346 2.50 -8.05 22.85
CA MET A 346 1.32 -8.82 23.13
C MET A 346 1.61 -9.81 24.24
N ALA A 347 1.34 -9.37 25.44
CA ALA A 347 0.80 -10.24 26.46
C ALA A 347 -0.71 -9.94 26.58
N TRP A 348 -1.52 -10.37 25.66
CA TRP A 348 -2.98 -10.46 25.82
C TRP A 348 -3.34 -11.92 25.98
N GLY A 349 -3.52 -12.32 27.20
CA GLY A 349 -3.99 -13.64 27.58
C GLY A 349 -3.27 -14.16 28.80
N ALA A 350 -3.90 -13.94 29.95
CA ALA A 350 -3.57 -14.46 31.26
C ALA A 350 -2.43 -13.81 32.04
N ASN A 351 -2.81 -13.07 33.05
CA ASN A 351 -2.13 -12.91 34.35
C ASN A 351 -0.67 -12.49 34.38
N ALA A 352 -0.46 -11.32 34.99
CA ALA A 352 0.78 -10.86 35.60
C ALA A 352 2.00 -10.80 34.66
N GLU A 353 2.62 -9.67 34.63
CA GLU A 353 3.93 -9.41 34.02
C GLU A 353 4.89 -10.59 34.24
N ALA A 354 4.98 -11.49 33.26
CA ALA A 354 6.02 -12.49 33.24
C ALA A 354 7.34 -11.75 33.04
N VAL A 355 8.14 -11.66 34.07
CA VAL A 355 9.49 -11.11 33.98
C VAL A 355 10.28 -11.99 33.01
N PRO A 356 10.93 -11.41 31.98
CA PRO A 356 11.76 -12.20 31.07
C PRO A 356 12.82 -12.97 31.83
N THR A 357 12.78 -14.29 31.75
CA THR A 357 13.70 -15.16 32.46
C THR A 357 14.94 -15.49 31.64
N SER A 358 14.85 -15.30 30.31
CA SER A 358 15.95 -15.59 29.39
C SER A 358 15.90 -14.67 28.18
N SER A 359 17.09 -14.38 27.62
CA SER A 359 17.25 -13.51 26.47
C SER A 359 17.99 -14.20 25.32
N VAL A 360 17.57 -13.95 24.09
CA VAL A 360 18.20 -14.39 22.85
C VAL A 360 18.46 -13.17 21.99
N SER A 361 19.64 -13.13 21.36
CA SER A 361 20.02 -12.10 20.38
C SER A 361 19.82 -12.62 18.96
N GLN A 362 19.27 -11.78 18.09
CA GLN A 362 19.32 -11.96 16.64
C GLN A 362 20.48 -11.13 16.11
N LYS A 363 21.52 -11.76 15.64
CA LYS A 363 22.70 -11.09 15.10
C LYS A 363 23.36 -11.95 14.01
N ASP A 364 23.89 -11.32 12.98
CA ASP A 364 24.58 -11.99 11.87
C ASP A 364 23.74 -13.15 11.28
N ARG A 365 22.43 -12.93 11.13
CA ARG A 365 21.45 -13.92 10.67
C ARG A 365 21.43 -15.20 11.48
N ARG A 366 21.54 -15.09 12.81
CA ARG A 366 21.48 -16.21 13.77
C ARG A 366 20.76 -15.80 15.04
N PHE A 367 20.09 -16.76 15.67
CA PHE A 367 19.68 -16.66 17.06
C PHE A 367 20.84 -17.13 17.95
N THR A 368 21.16 -16.36 18.97
CA THR A 368 22.22 -16.70 19.94
C THR A 368 21.71 -16.55 21.40
N PRO A 369 21.59 -17.65 22.18
CA PRO A 369 21.83 -19.02 21.77
C PRO A 369 20.81 -19.57 20.76
N GLY A 370 21.17 -20.63 20.02
CA GLY A 370 20.30 -21.30 19.05
C GLY A 370 19.32 -22.30 19.63
N ALA A 371 19.41 -22.56 20.94
CA ALA A 371 18.48 -23.40 21.72
C ALA A 371 18.36 -22.88 23.14
N ILE A 372 17.17 -23.03 23.76
CA ILE A 372 16.89 -22.59 25.12
C ILE A 372 15.86 -23.48 25.79
N ILE A 373 15.97 -23.64 27.14
CA ILE A 373 15.02 -24.37 27.95
C ILE A 373 14.40 -23.38 28.94
N LEU A 374 13.08 -23.35 28.98
CA LEU A 374 12.27 -22.53 29.88
C LEU A 374 11.27 -23.41 30.64
N LYS A 375 10.60 -22.85 31.63
CA LYS A 375 9.46 -23.49 32.32
C LYS A 375 8.15 -22.83 31.91
N VAL A 376 7.07 -23.56 32.08
CA VAL A 376 5.71 -22.98 31.93
C VAL A 376 5.57 -21.76 32.83
N GLY A 377 5.08 -20.63 32.26
CA GLY A 377 4.97 -19.33 32.92
C GLY A 377 6.17 -18.42 32.78
N GLU A 378 7.30 -18.90 32.25
CA GLU A 378 8.47 -18.07 31.93
C GLU A 378 8.33 -17.42 30.59
N ALA A 379 9.05 -16.32 30.37
CA ALA A 379 9.05 -15.56 29.11
C ALA A 379 10.44 -15.51 28.48
N LEU A 380 10.46 -15.55 27.15
CA LEU A 380 11.64 -15.40 26.33
C LEU A 380 11.67 -14.00 25.72
N ARG A 381 12.76 -13.29 25.94
CA ARG A 381 13.04 -12.02 25.30
C ARG A 381 13.96 -12.25 24.10
N ILE A 382 13.59 -11.73 22.92
CA ILE A 382 14.40 -11.81 21.71
C ILE A 382 14.69 -10.39 21.26
N LEU A 383 15.98 -10.02 21.27
CA LEU A 383 16.48 -8.71 20.88
C LEU A 383 17.06 -8.79 19.46
N ASN A 384 16.70 -7.87 18.60
CA ASN A 384 17.40 -7.68 17.32
C ASN A 384 18.66 -6.83 17.52
N ASP A 385 19.79 -7.52 17.66
CA ASP A 385 21.14 -6.93 17.77
C ASP A 385 21.85 -6.78 16.40
N ASP A 386 21.16 -7.11 15.30
CA ASP A 386 21.68 -6.98 13.94
C ASP A 386 21.50 -5.54 13.41
N THR A 387 22.18 -5.23 12.35
CA THR A 387 21.95 -4.03 11.55
C THR A 387 20.82 -4.19 10.52
N ARG A 388 20.23 -5.38 10.44
CA ARG A 388 19.18 -5.78 9.52
C ARG A 388 17.86 -5.98 10.23
N VAL A 389 16.78 -5.88 9.47
CA VAL A 389 15.43 -6.24 9.93
C VAL A 389 15.32 -7.75 10.00
N HIS A 390 14.76 -8.23 11.10
CA HIS A 390 14.39 -9.63 11.33
C HIS A 390 12.90 -9.72 11.66
N ASN A 391 12.40 -10.94 11.85
CA ASN A 391 11.14 -11.17 12.56
C ASN A 391 11.23 -12.46 13.37
N VAL A 392 10.24 -12.68 14.23
CA VAL A 392 10.12 -13.87 15.07
C VAL A 392 8.79 -14.53 14.75
N ARG A 393 8.85 -15.72 14.17
CA ARG A 393 7.67 -16.57 13.93
C ARG A 393 7.80 -17.84 14.77
N LEU A 394 6.73 -18.19 15.45
CA LEU A 394 6.64 -19.37 16.29
C LEU A 394 5.35 -20.12 15.94
N ASP A 395 5.50 -21.42 15.71
CA ASP A 395 4.39 -22.36 15.65
C ASP A 395 4.71 -23.53 16.58
N GLY A 396 3.78 -23.86 17.48
CA GLY A 396 3.98 -24.91 18.47
C GLY A 396 2.69 -25.28 19.20
N PRO A 397 2.75 -26.17 20.22
CA PRO A 397 1.58 -26.63 20.91
C PRO A 397 0.69 -25.50 21.45
N GLY A 398 -0.50 -25.37 20.88
CA GLY A 398 -1.49 -24.36 21.30
C GLY A 398 -1.07 -22.90 21.11
N LYS A 399 0.01 -22.61 20.36
CA LYS A 399 0.49 -21.24 20.16
C LYS A 399 1.07 -21.01 18.78
N SER A 400 0.57 -19.97 18.11
CA SER A 400 1.17 -19.38 16.93
C SER A 400 1.48 -17.90 17.22
N PHE A 401 2.61 -17.42 16.77
CA PHE A 401 3.05 -16.05 16.99
C PHE A 401 3.88 -15.54 15.81
N ASN A 402 3.68 -14.28 15.45
CA ASN A 402 4.49 -13.56 14.49
C ASN A 402 4.75 -12.14 15.03
N SER A 403 6.01 -11.78 15.22
CA SER A 403 6.38 -10.44 15.70
C SER A 403 6.23 -9.35 14.66
N ASP A 404 5.93 -9.72 13.42
CA ASP A 404 6.17 -8.85 12.26
C ASP A 404 7.67 -8.44 12.19
N ALA A 405 8.02 -7.38 11.44
CA ALA A 405 9.41 -6.95 11.35
C ALA A 405 9.94 -6.41 12.69
N GLN A 406 11.10 -6.86 13.11
CA GLN A 406 11.89 -6.28 14.18
C GLN A 406 13.03 -5.44 13.58
N ASN A 407 13.02 -4.14 13.82
CA ASN A 407 14.13 -3.28 13.44
C ASN A 407 15.34 -3.49 14.36
N PRO A 408 16.54 -3.04 13.96
CA PRO A 408 17.69 -2.99 14.85
C PRO A 408 17.36 -2.33 16.20
N GLY A 409 17.62 -3.00 17.30
CA GLY A 409 17.32 -2.57 18.66
C GLY A 409 15.93 -2.96 19.19
N ASP A 410 15.02 -3.46 18.35
CA ASP A 410 13.70 -3.90 18.80
C ASP A 410 13.78 -5.19 19.62
N THR A 411 12.84 -5.32 20.55
CA THR A 411 12.74 -6.48 21.43
C THR A 411 11.34 -7.07 21.37
N VAL A 412 11.26 -8.40 21.28
CA VAL A 412 10.04 -9.18 21.41
C VAL A 412 10.10 -10.03 22.67
N THR A 413 8.99 -10.13 23.40
CA THR A 413 8.86 -11.00 24.56
C THR A 413 7.72 -11.99 24.36
N ILE A 414 8.01 -13.30 24.51
CA ILE A 414 7.07 -14.39 24.31
C ILE A 414 6.94 -15.17 25.61
N GLY A 415 5.75 -15.20 26.20
CA GLY A 415 5.44 -16.05 27.35
C GLY A 415 4.98 -17.43 26.87
N PHE A 416 5.24 -18.49 27.65
CA PHE A 416 4.84 -19.85 27.34
C PHE A 416 3.99 -20.42 28.50
N ASP A 417 2.76 -20.81 28.15
CA ASP A 417 1.75 -21.31 29.11
C ASP A 417 1.50 -22.80 29.00
N GLN A 418 2.10 -23.47 28.02
CA GLN A 418 2.02 -24.91 27.84
C GLN A 418 3.42 -25.55 27.70
N PRO A 419 3.65 -26.74 28.24
CA PRO A 419 4.88 -27.47 28.03
C PRO A 419 4.94 -28.01 26.59
N GLY A 420 6.15 -28.15 26.05
CA GLY A 420 6.37 -28.71 24.74
C GLY A 420 7.55 -28.09 24.01
N HIS A 421 7.74 -28.55 22.80
CA HIS A 421 8.77 -28.03 21.89
C HIS A 421 8.21 -26.98 20.95
N TYR A 422 8.91 -25.88 20.85
CA TYR A 422 8.53 -24.75 19.96
C TYR A 422 9.71 -24.39 19.07
N ASP A 423 9.45 -24.34 17.76
CA ASP A 423 10.42 -23.85 16.80
C ASP A 423 10.14 -22.37 16.50
N ILE A 424 11.15 -21.55 16.69
CA ILE A 424 11.14 -20.14 16.32
C ILE A 424 12.02 -19.96 15.08
N ILE A 425 11.50 -19.32 14.07
CA ILE A 425 12.21 -19.00 12.84
C ILE A 425 12.16 -17.49 12.55
N CYS A 426 13.11 -16.99 11.77
CA CYS A 426 12.97 -15.70 11.11
C CYS A 426 12.30 -15.91 9.74
N GLY A 427 11.13 -15.37 9.52
CA GLY A 427 10.44 -15.50 8.22
C GLY A 427 11.11 -14.76 7.07
N ILE A 428 11.99 -13.78 7.39
CA ILE A 428 12.80 -13.04 6.41
C ILE A 428 14.08 -13.83 6.05
N HIS A 429 14.66 -14.55 7.03
CA HIS A 429 15.88 -15.35 6.90
C HIS A 429 15.59 -16.77 7.39
N PRO A 430 15.03 -17.67 6.56
CA PRO A 430 14.51 -18.99 6.99
C PRO A 430 15.55 -19.94 7.57
N GLU A 431 16.83 -19.70 7.33
CA GLU A 431 17.95 -20.43 7.94
C GLU A 431 18.13 -20.10 9.43
N MET A 432 17.60 -18.97 9.91
CA MET A 432 17.63 -18.61 11.33
C MET A 432 16.59 -19.42 12.09
N ARG A 433 17.07 -20.31 12.97
CA ARG A 433 16.22 -21.16 13.80
C ARG A 433 16.66 -21.09 15.25
N LEU A 434 15.67 -21.10 16.16
CA LEU A 434 15.85 -21.19 17.59
C LEU A 434 14.90 -22.29 18.13
N SER A 435 15.47 -23.28 18.80
CA SER A 435 14.71 -24.32 19.44
C SER A 435 14.40 -23.93 20.91
N VAL A 436 13.14 -24.00 21.30
CA VAL A 436 12.69 -23.67 22.67
C VAL A 436 11.97 -24.87 23.24
N GLU A 437 12.51 -25.41 24.33
CA GLU A 437 11.89 -26.49 25.11
C GLU A 437 11.23 -25.90 26.35
N ILE A 438 9.95 -26.14 26.54
CA ILE A 438 9.20 -25.69 27.71
C ILE A 438 8.94 -26.88 28.63
N ALA A 439 9.64 -26.89 29.73
CA ALA A 439 9.48 -27.92 30.77
C ALA A 439 8.27 -27.61 31.65
N GLN A 440 7.62 -28.67 32.16
CA GLN A 440 6.55 -28.50 33.13
C GLN A 440 7.09 -27.85 34.45
N ALA A 441 6.34 -26.90 34.99
CA ALA A 441 6.65 -26.40 36.33
C ALA A 441 6.53 -27.54 37.34
N ARG A 442 7.59 -27.76 38.14
CA ARG A 442 7.55 -28.76 39.22
C ARG A 442 6.74 -28.24 40.39
#